data_9eb65c3cdfe3c035ccb22e6258ccbf15
#
_entry.id   9eb65c3cdfe3c035ccb22e6258ccbf15
#
_cell.length_a   1.000
_cell.length_b   1.000
_cell.length_c   1.000
_cell.angle_alpha   90.00
_cell.angle_beta   90.00
_cell.angle_gamma   90.00
#
_symmetry.space_group_name_H-M   'P 1'
#
loop_
_entity.id
_entity.type
_entity.pdbx_description
1 polymer ?
#
loop_
_entity_poly.entity_id
_entity_poly.type
_entity_poly.pdbx_seq_one_letter_code
_entity_poly.pdbx_strand_id
1 'polypeptide(L)'
;MYQALPKELHVKDSPIAGQGLFAREDIDAMMYLGISHVVVDEDIMRTPLGGFVNHSDDPNCVKWYEEEDWGKIYHMKTIKPIKKGEELFLKYTFYSVT
;
A
#
# COMPACT_ATOMS: atom_id res chain seq x y z
N MET A 1 17.64 3.34 10.98
CA MET A 1 16.68 4.47 11.01
C MET A 1 15.36 4.03 10.42
N TYR A 2 14.28 4.33 11.10
CA TYR A 2 12.94 4.02 10.58
C TYR A 2 12.64 4.87 9.35
N GLN A 3 12.12 4.24 8.31
CA GLN A 3 11.65 4.91 7.11
C GLN A 3 10.15 4.62 6.97
N ALA A 4 9.35 5.68 6.90
CA ALA A 4 7.91 5.55 6.76
C ALA A 4 7.50 4.93 5.43
N LEU A 5 8.32 5.11 4.40
CA LEU A 5 8.13 4.55 3.06
C LEU A 5 9.42 3.94 2.57
N PRO A 6 9.34 2.89 1.72
CA PRO A 6 10.52 2.42 0.99
C PRO A 6 11.13 3.55 0.16
N LYS A 7 12.44 3.48 -0.06
CA LYS A 7 13.16 4.49 -0.86
C LYS A 7 12.65 4.58 -2.29
N GLU A 8 12.03 3.51 -2.78
CA GLU A 8 11.49 3.42 -4.14
C GLU A 8 10.20 4.22 -4.32
N LEU A 9 9.60 4.71 -3.23
CA LEU A 9 8.30 5.38 -3.25
C LEU A 9 8.37 6.80 -2.73
N HIS A 10 7.46 7.64 -3.21
CA HIS A 10 7.23 8.95 -2.65
C HIS A 10 5.75 9.34 -2.78
N VAL A 11 5.33 10.31 -1.97
CA VAL A 11 3.96 10.83 -1.99
C VAL A 11 3.93 12.04 -2.93
N LYS A 12 2.93 12.07 -3.81
CA LYS A 12 2.69 13.19 -4.73
C LYS A 12 1.20 13.39 -4.90
N ASP A 13 0.82 14.52 -5.46
CA ASP A 13 -0.58 14.76 -5.84
C ASP A 13 -1.00 13.76 -6.90
N SER A 14 -2.18 13.15 -6.68
CA SER A 14 -2.71 12.13 -7.56
C SER A 14 -3.81 12.70 -8.45
N PRO A 15 -3.84 12.36 -9.75
CA PRO A 15 -4.96 12.74 -10.60
C PRO A 15 -6.25 11.99 -10.27
N ILE A 16 -6.15 10.93 -9.46
CA ILE A 16 -7.32 10.12 -9.07
C ILE A 16 -8.00 10.73 -7.86
N ALA A 17 -7.26 10.93 -6.77
CA ALA A 17 -7.81 11.48 -5.53
C ALA A 17 -6.68 11.94 -4.63
N GLY A 18 -6.74 13.21 -4.18
CA GLY A 18 -5.83 13.76 -3.20
C GLY A 18 -4.36 13.49 -3.51
N GLN A 19 -3.68 12.85 -2.57
CA GLN A 19 -2.28 12.42 -2.72
C GLN A 19 -2.23 10.91 -2.91
N GLY A 20 -1.17 10.43 -3.56
CA GLY A 20 -0.96 9.02 -3.80
C GLY A 20 0.50 8.62 -3.68
N LEU A 21 0.76 7.32 -3.79
CA LEU A 21 2.11 6.77 -3.81
C LEU A 21 2.57 6.60 -5.24
N PHE A 22 3.75 7.10 -5.53
CA PHE A 22 4.35 7.04 -6.88
C PHE A 22 5.73 6.40 -6.82
N ALA A 23 6.07 5.68 -7.87
CA ALA A 23 7.38 5.05 -7.98
C ALA A 23 8.43 6.10 -8.33
N ARG A 24 9.51 6.16 -7.52
CA ARG A 24 10.69 7.00 -7.80
C ARG A 24 11.59 6.37 -8.85
N GLU A 25 11.48 5.07 -9.01
CA GLU A 25 12.28 4.28 -9.94
C GLU A 25 11.46 3.08 -10.38
N ASP A 26 11.94 2.33 -11.37
CA ASP A 26 11.25 1.12 -11.80
C ASP A 26 11.24 0.11 -10.66
N ILE A 27 10.09 -0.53 -10.46
CA ILE A 27 9.89 -1.54 -9.40
C ILE A 27 9.47 -2.84 -10.07
N ASP A 28 10.14 -3.93 -9.70
CA ASP A 28 9.80 -5.26 -10.21
C ASP A 28 8.47 -5.75 -9.63
N ALA A 29 7.85 -6.70 -10.32
CA ALA A 29 6.71 -7.42 -9.78
C ALA A 29 7.15 -8.26 -8.58
N MET A 30 6.20 -8.52 -7.66
CA MET A 30 6.41 -9.35 -6.47
C MET A 30 7.41 -8.76 -5.48
N MET A 31 7.60 -7.45 -5.51
CA MET A 31 8.48 -6.77 -4.57
C MET A 31 7.72 -6.40 -3.31
N TYR A 32 8.24 -6.83 -2.15
CA TYR A 32 7.66 -6.48 -0.86
C TYR A 32 7.90 -4.99 -0.55
N LEU A 33 6.83 -4.29 -0.18
CA LEU A 33 6.89 -2.85 0.09
C LEU A 33 6.86 -2.50 1.56
N GLY A 34 6.29 -3.35 2.40
CA GLY A 34 6.22 -3.11 3.83
C GLY A 34 4.84 -3.35 4.43
N ILE A 35 4.67 -2.93 5.66
CA ILE A 35 3.40 -3.05 6.39
C ILE A 35 2.51 -1.88 6.00
N SER A 36 1.27 -2.19 5.59
CA SER A 36 0.30 -1.17 5.20
C SER A 36 -0.67 -0.83 6.33
N HIS A 37 -1.09 -1.83 7.11
CA HIS A 37 -2.07 -1.66 8.17
C HIS A 37 -1.77 -2.58 9.33
N VAL A 38 -2.15 -2.16 10.53
CA VAL A 38 -2.13 -2.98 11.73
C VAL A 38 -3.52 -2.91 12.35
N VAL A 39 -4.10 -4.07 12.65
CA VAL A 39 -5.43 -4.15 13.25
C VAL A 39 -5.28 -4.69 14.67
N VAL A 40 -5.72 -3.91 15.65
CA VAL A 40 -5.74 -4.29 17.07
C VAL A 40 -7.18 -4.16 17.54
N ASP A 41 -7.75 -5.28 17.99
CA ASP A 41 -9.18 -5.38 18.29
C ASP A 41 -9.98 -4.99 17.04
N GLU A 42 -10.74 -3.90 17.07
CA GLU A 42 -11.51 -3.43 15.93
C GLU A 42 -10.90 -2.18 15.29
N ASP A 43 -9.76 -1.72 15.83
CA ASP A 43 -9.11 -0.51 15.34
C ASP A 43 -8.14 -0.82 14.21
N ILE A 44 -8.28 -0.10 13.12
CA ILE A 44 -7.40 -0.22 11.95
C ILE A 44 -6.47 0.99 11.95
N MET A 45 -5.17 0.72 12.08
CA MET A 45 -4.12 1.74 12.04
C MET A 45 -3.42 1.66 10.69
N ARG A 46 -3.30 2.78 10.00
CA ARG A 46 -2.61 2.86 8.72
C ARG A 46 -1.19 3.35 8.92
N THR A 47 -0.26 2.69 8.24
CA THR A 47 1.08 3.26 8.06
C THR A 47 1.01 4.28 6.91
N PRO A 48 2.04 5.10 6.68
CA PRO A 48 2.06 5.96 5.49
C PRO A 48 1.86 5.18 4.18
N LEU A 49 2.40 3.96 4.10
CA LEU A 49 2.20 3.09 2.93
C LEU A 49 0.72 2.81 2.70
N GLY A 50 -0.01 2.40 3.73
CA GLY A 50 -1.43 2.12 3.63
C GLY A 50 -2.30 3.37 3.60
N GLY A 51 -1.81 4.48 4.16
CA GLY A 51 -2.56 5.73 4.25
C GLY A 51 -2.59 6.52 2.95
N PHE A 52 -1.56 6.42 2.12
CA PHE A 52 -1.47 7.20 0.89
C PHE A 52 -1.77 6.41 -0.39
N VAL A 53 -1.84 5.07 -0.32
CA VAL A 53 -2.15 4.27 -1.50
C VAL A 53 -3.62 4.48 -1.89
N ASN A 54 -3.86 4.74 -3.17
CA ASN A 54 -5.22 4.93 -3.68
C ASN A 54 -5.83 3.62 -4.15
N HIS A 55 -7.15 3.63 -4.31
CA HIS A 55 -7.91 2.47 -4.77
C HIS A 55 -7.96 2.41 -6.30
N SER A 56 -7.89 1.19 -6.82
CA SER A 56 -8.21 0.89 -8.22
C SER A 56 -8.81 -0.51 -8.31
N ASP A 57 -9.75 -0.69 -9.23
CA ASP A 57 -10.27 -2.02 -9.53
C ASP A 57 -9.29 -2.84 -10.38
N ASP A 58 -8.27 -2.18 -10.96
CA ASP A 58 -7.17 -2.83 -11.66
C ASP A 58 -5.85 -2.47 -10.96
N PRO A 59 -5.61 -3.03 -9.77
CA PRO A 59 -4.46 -2.63 -8.95
C PRO A 59 -3.15 -3.23 -9.47
N ASN A 60 -2.04 -2.56 -9.12
CA ASN A 60 -0.70 -3.06 -9.38
C ASN A 60 -0.02 -3.57 -8.10
N CYS A 61 -0.71 -3.51 -6.98
CA CYS A 61 -0.25 -4.02 -5.69
C CYS A 61 -1.34 -4.86 -5.05
N VAL A 62 -0.92 -5.68 -4.09
CA VAL A 62 -1.82 -6.52 -3.31
C VAL A 62 -1.41 -6.44 -1.84
N LYS A 63 -2.38 -6.61 -0.95
CA LYS A 63 -2.11 -6.74 0.48
C LYS A 63 -2.59 -8.10 0.96
N TRP A 64 -1.94 -8.63 1.98
CA TRP A 64 -2.34 -9.85 2.69
C TRP A 64 -2.04 -9.65 4.16
N TYR A 65 -2.57 -10.51 5.02
CA TYR A 65 -2.35 -10.36 6.45
C TYR A 65 -1.81 -11.63 7.09
N GLU A 66 -1.14 -11.42 8.23
CA GLU A 66 -0.76 -12.47 9.17
C GLU A 66 -1.51 -12.20 10.47
N GLU A 67 -2.05 -13.27 11.08
CA GLU A 67 -2.73 -13.17 12.36
C GLU A 67 -1.75 -13.36 13.50
N GLU A 68 -1.90 -12.49 14.51
CA GLU A 68 -1.20 -12.57 15.78
C GLU A 68 -2.22 -12.70 16.89
N ASP A 69 -1.77 -13.06 18.11
CA ASP A 69 -2.69 -13.17 19.25
C ASP A 69 -3.42 -11.87 19.54
N TRP A 70 -2.78 -10.75 19.26
CA TRP A 70 -3.30 -9.41 19.56
C TRP A 70 -4.02 -8.77 18.37
N GLY A 71 -3.97 -9.34 17.18
CA GLY A 71 -4.59 -8.74 16.00
C GLY A 71 -4.01 -9.23 14.70
N LYS A 72 -3.94 -8.34 13.72
CA LYS A 72 -3.47 -8.66 12.37
C LYS A 72 -2.48 -7.61 11.88
N ILE A 73 -1.49 -8.08 11.09
CA ILE A 73 -0.56 -7.21 10.37
C ILE A 73 -0.80 -7.41 8.88
N TYR A 74 -1.12 -6.32 8.19
CA TYR A 74 -1.27 -6.35 6.73
C TYR A 74 0.01 -5.90 6.05
N HIS A 75 0.44 -6.69 5.09
CA HIS A 75 1.63 -6.43 4.28
C HIS A 75 1.20 -6.05 2.86
N MET A 76 2.09 -5.40 2.14
CA MET A 76 1.81 -4.96 0.78
C MET A 76 2.99 -5.27 -0.13
N LYS A 77 2.69 -5.73 -1.34
CA LYS A 77 3.71 -5.98 -2.37
C LYS A 77 3.15 -5.63 -3.75
N THR A 78 4.07 -5.42 -4.70
CA THR A 78 3.68 -5.26 -6.09
C THR A 78 3.27 -6.59 -6.70
N ILE A 79 2.37 -6.57 -7.68
CA ILE A 79 1.98 -7.77 -8.44
C ILE A 79 2.26 -7.59 -9.94
N LYS A 80 2.66 -6.38 -10.35
CA LYS A 80 3.03 -6.04 -11.71
C LYS A 80 4.29 -5.20 -11.67
N PRO A 81 5.11 -5.19 -12.73
CA PRO A 81 6.17 -4.20 -12.81
C PRO A 81 5.57 -2.79 -12.82
N ILE A 82 6.21 -1.88 -12.10
CA ILE A 82 5.76 -0.49 -12.01
C ILE A 82 6.90 0.38 -12.52
N LYS A 83 6.60 1.24 -13.49
CA LYS A 83 7.59 2.13 -14.07
C LYS A 83 7.76 3.38 -13.22
N LYS A 84 8.96 3.95 -13.24
CA LYS A 84 9.21 5.24 -12.61
C LYS A 84 8.15 6.26 -13.00
N GLY A 85 7.56 6.92 -12.01
CA GLY A 85 6.52 7.92 -12.21
C GLY A 85 5.10 7.39 -12.19
N GLU A 86 4.91 6.08 -12.20
CA GLU A 86 3.58 5.49 -12.12
C GLU A 86 3.07 5.47 -10.69
N GLU A 87 1.76 5.57 -10.53
CA GLU A 87 1.11 5.51 -9.24
C GLU A 87 0.86 4.07 -8.81
N LEU A 88 0.96 3.80 -7.50
CA LEU A 88 0.64 2.50 -6.91
C LEU A 88 -0.82 2.48 -6.47
N PHE A 89 -1.48 1.35 -6.69
CA PHE A 89 -2.90 1.16 -6.37
C PHE A 89 -3.12 -0.16 -5.66
N LEU A 90 -4.04 -0.14 -4.71
CA LEU A 90 -4.61 -1.34 -4.08
C LEU A 90 -6.10 -1.39 -4.39
N LYS A 91 -6.67 -2.57 -4.40
CA LYS A 91 -8.11 -2.69 -4.33
C LYS A 91 -8.50 -2.65 -2.85
N TYR A 92 -9.28 -1.64 -2.45
CA TYR A 92 -9.70 -1.50 -1.06
C TYR A 92 -10.65 -2.61 -0.68
N THR A 93 -10.34 -3.31 0.40
CA THR A 93 -11.20 -4.37 0.92
C THR A 93 -11.72 -4.05 2.32
N PHE A 94 -11.02 -3.20 3.09
CA PHE A 94 -11.48 -2.79 4.42
C PHE A 94 -12.76 -1.99 4.36
N TYR A 95 -12.94 -1.22 3.31
CA TYR A 95 -14.04 -0.28 3.16
C TYR A 95 -15.02 -0.73 2.09
N SER A 96 -14.86 -1.95 1.62
CA SER A 96 -15.74 -2.50 0.61
C SER A 96 -17.08 -2.82 1.26
N VAL A 97 -18.14 -2.27 0.70
CA VAL A 97 -19.50 -2.58 1.10
C VAL A 97 -20.05 -3.55 0.07
N THR A 98 -19.72 -4.76 0.28
CA THR A 98 -20.21 -5.80 -0.63
C THR A 98 -21.37 -6.53 0.00
#